data_2521bd8ef261709200ec2072f2471f13
#
_entry.id   2521bd8ef261709200ec2072f2471f13
#
_cell.length_a   1.000
_cell.length_b   1.000
_cell.length_c   1.000
_cell.angle_alpha   90.00
_cell.angle_beta   90.00
_cell.angle_gamma   90.00
#
_symmetry.space_group_name_H-M   'P 1'
#
loop_
_entity.id
_entity.type
_entity.pdbx_description
1 polymer ?
#
loop_
_entity_poly.entity_id
_entity_poly.type
_entity_poly.pdbx_seq_one_letter_code
_entity_poly.pdbx_strand_id
1 'polypeptide(L)'
;MKFRFCIVLFLCWIVSSCATWYQRTAAFQDAVSKGEFEQAEKLLQKDKKQARDKNKILYYLNQGYVEFMLGHYEKSNQAFEIAEQLTEDQQRNLLTEAAVLISNPEIRPYRPEDFEVIMINFYKALNYLQLNNMEDALVEVRKINIRLQQLNDKYPDHKNRYQRDAFAQLLMGLIYDAAGDYNNAFIAYRNAYNTYQTDYLKNFGLAAPEQLKKDLLRTAYQSGLTQELAGYEKEFQQKYTPAPLPANGQLVFFWLNGFGPVKAEWGITFTKIDKGDGVIVFHNEELGLTFPFFWGNGYSENDRNSLANIDVVRVVFPKYVERPRPFTQGVISYDGKNYTLQMAEDINQIAFKTLHDHVEGIIQFAVAGRH
;
A
#
# COMPACT_ATOMS: atom_id res chain seq x y z
N MET A 1 -29.56 -20.42 -48.10
CA MET A 1 -28.12 -20.25 -47.83
C MET A 1 -27.76 -18.87 -47.27
N LYS A 2 -28.24 -17.75 -47.82
CA LYS A 2 -27.91 -16.37 -47.41
C LYS A 2 -28.34 -16.04 -45.97
N PHE A 3 -29.48 -16.56 -45.49
CA PHE A 3 -30.00 -16.29 -44.14
C PHE A 3 -29.11 -16.93 -43.02
N ARG A 4 -28.60 -18.13 -43.25
CA ARG A 4 -27.70 -18.81 -42.33
C ARG A 4 -26.35 -18.13 -42.21
N PHE A 5 -25.88 -17.52 -43.31
CA PHE A 5 -24.61 -16.77 -43.33
C PHE A 5 -24.73 -15.44 -42.54
N CYS A 6 -25.87 -14.76 -42.64
CA CYS A 6 -26.12 -13.55 -41.79
C CYS A 6 -26.20 -13.84 -40.30
N ILE A 7 -26.76 -14.99 -39.90
CA ILE A 7 -26.81 -15.37 -38.48
C ILE A 7 -25.41 -15.68 -37.93
N VAL A 8 -24.57 -16.34 -38.69
CA VAL A 8 -23.19 -16.63 -38.31
C VAL A 8 -22.36 -15.35 -38.20
N LEU A 9 -22.50 -14.40 -39.13
CA LEU A 9 -21.87 -13.09 -39.06
C LEU A 9 -22.36 -12.27 -37.87
N PHE A 10 -23.63 -12.33 -37.52
CA PHE A 10 -24.22 -11.65 -36.36
C PHE A 10 -23.75 -12.28 -35.04
N LEU A 11 -23.59 -13.60 -34.97
CA LEU A 11 -23.01 -14.30 -33.82
C LEU A 11 -21.52 -13.96 -33.64
N CYS A 12 -20.75 -13.86 -34.73
CA CYS A 12 -19.34 -13.45 -34.65
C CYS A 12 -19.18 -12.00 -34.14
N TRP A 13 -20.13 -11.11 -34.42
CA TRP A 13 -20.13 -9.74 -33.89
C TRP A 13 -20.42 -9.65 -32.39
N ILE A 14 -21.20 -10.58 -31.86
CA ILE A 14 -21.52 -10.63 -30.41
C ILE A 14 -20.33 -11.14 -29.60
N VAL A 15 -19.50 -12.02 -30.15
CA VAL A 15 -18.35 -12.61 -29.46
C VAL A 15 -17.15 -11.64 -29.36
N SER A 16 -17.08 -10.61 -30.22
CA SER A 16 -15.97 -9.65 -30.24
C SER A 16 -16.09 -8.49 -29.24
N SER A 17 -17.12 -8.44 -28.39
CA SER A 17 -17.43 -7.25 -27.57
C SER A 17 -17.10 -7.35 -26.08
N CYS A 18 -16.60 -8.47 -25.56
CA CYS A 18 -16.29 -8.58 -24.14
C CYS A 18 -14.77 -8.53 -23.91
N ALA A 19 -14.20 -7.32 -23.92
CA ALA A 19 -12.91 -7.14 -23.26
C ALA A 19 -13.06 -7.55 -21.79
N THR A 20 -12.29 -8.55 -21.37
CA THR A 20 -12.32 -8.99 -19.97
C THR A 20 -11.89 -7.86 -19.05
N TRP A 21 -12.31 -7.90 -17.79
CA TRP A 21 -11.82 -6.94 -16.76
C TRP A 21 -10.30 -6.84 -16.77
N TYR A 22 -9.62 -7.98 -16.90
CA TYR A 22 -8.17 -8.05 -17.00
C TYR A 22 -7.60 -7.23 -18.18
N GLN A 23 -8.17 -7.34 -19.38
CA GLN A 23 -7.70 -6.59 -20.55
C GLN A 23 -7.89 -5.07 -20.39
N ARG A 24 -8.99 -4.63 -19.77
CA ARG A 24 -9.24 -3.21 -19.48
C ARG A 24 -8.28 -2.66 -18.45
N THR A 25 -8.04 -3.42 -17.39
CA THR A 25 -7.07 -3.05 -16.34
C THR A 25 -5.64 -3.03 -16.88
N ALA A 26 -5.27 -3.98 -17.75
CA ALA A 26 -3.96 -4.02 -18.40
C ALA A 26 -3.73 -2.78 -19.29
N ALA A 27 -4.73 -2.37 -20.08
CA ALA A 27 -4.65 -1.17 -20.91
C ALA A 27 -4.50 0.11 -20.06
N PHE A 28 -5.21 0.22 -18.95
CA PHE A 28 -5.07 1.31 -18.00
C PHE A 28 -3.66 1.34 -17.39
N GLN A 29 -3.17 0.20 -16.90
CA GLN A 29 -1.84 0.11 -16.32
C GLN A 29 -0.73 0.41 -17.33
N ASP A 30 -0.89 -0.02 -18.58
CA ASP A 30 0.04 0.29 -19.67
C ASP A 30 0.09 1.80 -19.94
N ALA A 31 -1.06 2.47 -20.05
CA ALA A 31 -1.13 3.92 -20.21
C ALA A 31 -0.45 4.67 -19.04
N VAL A 32 -0.74 4.27 -17.81
CA VAL A 32 -0.10 4.85 -16.62
C VAL A 32 1.41 4.62 -16.64
N SER A 33 1.88 3.42 -17.00
CA SER A 33 3.31 3.09 -17.04
C SER A 33 4.10 3.91 -18.07
N LYS A 34 3.42 4.34 -19.12
CA LYS A 34 3.98 5.19 -20.18
C LYS A 34 3.86 6.68 -19.89
N GLY A 35 3.19 7.06 -18.80
CA GLY A 35 2.90 8.47 -18.50
C GLY A 35 1.79 9.08 -19.35
N GLU A 36 1.00 8.25 -20.02
CA GLU A 36 -0.12 8.67 -20.89
C GLU A 36 -1.40 8.90 -20.04
N PHE A 37 -1.34 9.90 -19.13
CA PHE A 37 -2.39 10.09 -18.11
C PHE A 37 -3.72 10.52 -18.68
N GLU A 38 -3.76 11.30 -19.76
CA GLU A 38 -5.01 11.64 -20.46
C GLU A 38 -5.67 10.41 -21.08
N GLN A 39 -4.86 9.45 -21.54
CA GLN A 39 -5.37 8.18 -22.05
C GLN A 39 -5.89 7.31 -20.88
N ALA A 40 -5.17 7.28 -19.77
CA ALA A 40 -5.59 6.57 -18.56
C ALA A 40 -6.94 7.14 -18.04
N GLU A 41 -7.12 8.46 -18.01
CA GLU A 41 -8.38 9.11 -17.65
C GLU A 41 -9.53 8.67 -18.58
N LYS A 42 -9.33 8.68 -19.90
CA LYS A 42 -10.34 8.22 -20.87
C LYS A 42 -10.72 6.75 -20.66
N LEU A 43 -9.76 5.90 -20.30
CA LEU A 43 -10.02 4.48 -20.02
C LEU A 43 -10.86 4.32 -18.74
N LEU A 44 -10.55 5.07 -17.68
CA LEU A 44 -11.37 5.09 -16.46
C LEU A 44 -12.80 5.60 -16.73
N GLN A 45 -12.94 6.66 -17.52
CA GLN A 45 -14.25 7.22 -17.88
C GLN A 45 -15.11 6.25 -18.69
N LYS A 46 -14.52 5.41 -19.55
CA LYS A 46 -15.25 4.35 -20.27
C LYS A 46 -15.76 3.26 -19.33
N ASP A 47 -15.11 3.04 -18.22
CA ASP A 47 -15.43 1.98 -17.26
C ASP A 47 -16.09 2.49 -15.96
N LYS A 48 -16.87 3.58 -16.05
CA LYS A 48 -17.59 4.19 -14.92
C LYS A 48 -18.51 3.23 -14.16
N LYS A 49 -18.83 2.06 -14.71
CA LYS A 49 -19.57 1.03 -13.99
C LYS A 49 -18.83 0.57 -12.73
N GLN A 50 -17.51 0.56 -12.77
CA GLN A 50 -16.67 0.19 -11.62
C GLN A 50 -16.87 1.13 -10.41
N ALA A 51 -17.22 2.40 -10.63
CA ALA A 51 -17.53 3.35 -9.56
C ALA A 51 -18.74 2.95 -8.69
N ARG A 52 -19.54 1.96 -9.12
CA ARG A 52 -20.77 1.51 -8.44
C ARG A 52 -20.77 0.04 -8.08
N ASP A 53 -19.73 -0.69 -8.46
CA ASP A 53 -19.61 -2.13 -8.23
C ASP A 53 -18.65 -2.48 -7.09
N LYS A 54 -18.26 -3.75 -7.01
CA LYS A 54 -17.32 -4.27 -6.02
C LYS A 54 -15.93 -3.59 -6.06
N ASN A 55 -15.54 -2.97 -7.17
CA ASN A 55 -14.25 -2.31 -7.38
C ASN A 55 -14.32 -0.79 -7.19
N LYS A 56 -15.41 -0.25 -6.62
CA LYS A 56 -15.61 1.20 -6.48
C LYS A 56 -14.45 1.91 -5.77
N ILE A 57 -13.88 1.33 -4.73
CA ILE A 57 -12.72 1.92 -4.03
C ILE A 57 -11.53 2.00 -4.97
N LEU A 58 -11.17 0.90 -5.63
CA LEU A 58 -10.06 0.87 -6.59
C LEU A 58 -10.25 1.88 -7.73
N TYR A 59 -11.50 2.04 -8.21
CA TYR A 59 -11.81 3.05 -9.22
C TYR A 59 -11.47 4.46 -8.76
N TYR A 60 -11.88 4.85 -7.56
CA TYR A 60 -11.62 6.19 -7.03
C TYR A 60 -10.15 6.38 -6.63
N LEU A 61 -9.44 5.33 -6.18
CA LEU A 61 -7.98 5.38 -5.99
C LEU A 61 -7.25 5.68 -7.31
N ASN A 62 -7.61 4.94 -8.36
CA ASN A 62 -7.03 5.16 -9.69
C ASN A 62 -7.38 6.54 -10.26
N GLN A 63 -8.62 7.01 -10.06
CA GLN A 63 -9.04 8.34 -10.48
C GLN A 63 -8.25 9.43 -9.74
N GLY A 64 -8.13 9.32 -8.42
CA GLY A 64 -7.36 10.27 -7.61
C GLY A 64 -5.91 10.36 -8.07
N TYR A 65 -5.27 9.22 -8.34
CA TYR A 65 -3.90 9.19 -8.85
C TYR A 65 -3.76 9.82 -10.25
N VAL A 66 -4.64 9.49 -11.19
CA VAL A 66 -4.59 10.03 -12.54
C VAL A 66 -4.82 11.55 -12.54
N GLU A 67 -5.81 12.03 -11.78
CA GLU A 67 -6.07 13.47 -11.64
C GLU A 67 -4.89 14.22 -10.98
N PHE A 68 -4.20 13.58 -10.01
CA PHE A 68 -2.95 14.11 -9.43
C PHE A 68 -1.88 14.28 -10.50
N MET A 69 -1.65 13.26 -11.32
CA MET A 69 -0.63 13.30 -12.37
C MET A 69 -0.95 14.28 -13.52
N LEU A 70 -2.24 14.57 -13.72
CA LEU A 70 -2.71 15.60 -14.66
C LEU A 70 -2.66 17.03 -14.09
N GLY A 71 -2.31 17.19 -12.81
CA GLY A 71 -2.31 18.49 -12.13
C GLY A 71 -3.70 18.99 -11.73
N HIS A 72 -4.72 18.15 -11.78
CA HIS A 72 -6.09 18.48 -11.37
C HIS A 72 -6.27 18.19 -9.87
N TYR A 73 -5.58 18.92 -9.01
CA TYR A 73 -5.41 18.60 -7.60
C TYR A 73 -6.72 18.59 -6.80
N GLU A 74 -7.67 19.48 -7.10
CA GLU A 74 -8.99 19.49 -6.45
C GLU A 74 -9.82 18.25 -6.81
N LYS A 75 -9.80 17.82 -8.08
CA LYS A 75 -10.50 16.61 -8.52
C LYS A 75 -9.84 15.37 -7.92
N SER A 76 -8.51 15.37 -7.84
CA SER A 76 -7.75 14.32 -7.18
C SER A 76 -8.18 14.18 -5.72
N ASN A 77 -8.25 15.30 -4.95
CA ASN A 77 -8.72 15.30 -3.58
C ASN A 77 -10.16 14.79 -3.45
N GLN A 78 -11.07 15.19 -4.35
CA GLN A 78 -12.45 14.69 -4.36
C GLN A 78 -12.52 13.18 -4.57
N ALA A 79 -11.73 12.63 -5.49
CA ALA A 79 -11.70 11.20 -5.75
C ALA A 79 -11.11 10.43 -4.56
N PHE A 80 -10.02 10.92 -3.98
CA PHE A 80 -9.41 10.31 -2.80
C PHE A 80 -10.31 10.40 -1.56
N GLU A 81 -11.05 11.48 -1.39
CA GLU A 81 -12.03 11.61 -0.29
C GLU A 81 -13.14 10.55 -0.40
N ILE A 82 -13.67 10.31 -1.61
CA ILE A 82 -14.64 9.24 -1.84
C ILE A 82 -14.03 7.87 -1.54
N ALA A 83 -12.79 7.61 -1.98
CA ALA A 83 -12.08 6.36 -1.69
C ALA A 83 -11.88 6.16 -0.18
N GLU A 84 -11.52 7.21 0.53
CA GLU A 84 -11.34 7.24 1.99
C GLU A 84 -12.63 6.88 2.72
N GLN A 85 -13.73 7.57 2.42
CA GLN A 85 -15.04 7.32 3.02
C GLN A 85 -15.54 5.88 2.75
N LEU A 86 -15.43 5.41 1.50
CA LEU A 86 -15.84 4.06 1.13
C LEU A 86 -14.99 2.99 1.86
N THR A 87 -13.72 3.26 2.11
CA THR A 87 -12.82 2.37 2.85
C THR A 87 -13.22 2.30 4.32
N GLU A 88 -13.51 3.44 4.94
CA GLU A 88 -13.97 3.50 6.33
C GLU A 88 -15.34 2.80 6.51
N ASP A 89 -16.27 3.01 5.61
CA ASP A 89 -17.58 2.34 5.63
C ASP A 89 -17.43 0.82 5.48
N GLN A 90 -16.53 0.37 4.59
CA GLN A 90 -16.25 -1.05 4.43
C GLN A 90 -15.63 -1.66 5.70
N GLN A 91 -14.73 -0.95 6.38
CA GLN A 91 -14.11 -1.44 7.63
C GLN A 91 -15.14 -1.55 8.77
N ARG A 92 -16.06 -0.60 8.90
CA ARG A 92 -17.15 -0.65 9.90
C ARG A 92 -18.08 -1.85 9.68
N ASN A 93 -18.42 -2.13 8.43
CA ASN A 93 -19.32 -3.23 8.09
C ASN A 93 -18.69 -4.62 8.29
N LEU A 94 -17.35 -4.72 8.28
CA LEU A 94 -16.64 -5.98 8.50
C LEU A 94 -16.82 -6.58 9.90
N LEU A 95 -17.08 -5.76 10.90
CA LEU A 95 -17.37 -6.23 12.27
C LEU A 95 -18.68 -7.04 12.36
N THR A 96 -19.54 -6.91 11.33
CA THR A 96 -20.81 -7.63 11.23
C THR A 96 -20.79 -8.82 10.25
N GLU A 97 -19.74 -8.95 9.42
CA GLU A 97 -19.67 -9.92 8.31
C GLU A 97 -18.69 -11.09 8.53
N ALA A 98 -18.53 -11.58 9.75
CA ALA A 98 -17.78 -12.83 9.99
C ALA A 98 -18.26 -14.03 9.17
N ALA A 99 -19.48 -13.95 8.61
CA ALA A 99 -20.09 -14.97 7.75
C ALA A 99 -19.60 -14.96 6.29
N VAL A 100 -18.92 -13.90 5.82
CA VAL A 100 -18.53 -13.74 4.39
C VAL A 100 -17.20 -14.41 4.05
N LEU A 101 -16.52 -14.99 5.04
CA LEU A 101 -15.20 -15.63 4.84
C LEU A 101 -15.22 -16.86 3.92
N ILE A 102 -16.38 -17.41 3.59
CA ILE A 102 -16.54 -18.64 2.78
C ILE A 102 -16.97 -18.34 1.33
N SER A 103 -17.17 -17.05 0.97
CA SER A 103 -17.64 -16.72 -0.37
C SER A 103 -16.51 -16.72 -1.41
N ASN A 104 -16.88 -17.04 -2.66
CA ASN A 104 -16.00 -17.02 -3.82
C ASN A 104 -15.17 -15.72 -3.88
N PRO A 105 -13.82 -15.77 -3.95
CA PRO A 105 -12.95 -14.61 -4.04
C PRO A 105 -13.31 -13.63 -5.16
N GLU A 106 -13.85 -14.11 -6.27
CA GLU A 106 -14.25 -13.28 -7.41
C GLU A 106 -15.43 -12.33 -7.11
N ILE A 107 -16.23 -12.61 -6.08
CA ILE A 107 -17.41 -11.80 -5.71
C ILE A 107 -17.01 -10.73 -4.67
N ARG A 108 -15.87 -10.87 -4.00
CA ARG A 108 -15.48 -9.98 -2.90
C ARG A 108 -15.23 -8.56 -3.39
N PRO A 109 -15.71 -7.54 -2.65
CA PRO A 109 -15.32 -6.16 -2.90
C PRO A 109 -13.82 -5.96 -2.75
N TYR A 110 -13.26 -5.07 -3.58
CA TYR A 110 -11.88 -4.64 -3.41
C TYR A 110 -11.68 -4.04 -2.02
N ARG A 111 -10.63 -4.46 -1.34
CA ARG A 111 -10.18 -3.92 -0.05
C ARG A 111 -8.78 -3.37 -0.24
N PRO A 112 -8.60 -2.07 0.01
CA PRO A 112 -7.27 -1.50 -0.03
C PRO A 112 -6.41 -2.08 1.09
N GLU A 113 -5.14 -2.25 0.81
CA GLU A 113 -4.14 -2.63 1.79
C GLU A 113 -3.82 -1.45 2.71
N ASP A 114 -3.27 -1.71 3.90
CA ASP A 114 -3.00 -0.68 4.89
C ASP A 114 -2.11 0.44 4.34
N PHE A 115 -1.07 0.10 3.57
CA PHE A 115 -0.22 1.09 2.93
C PHE A 115 -0.93 1.89 1.83
N GLU A 116 -1.91 1.31 1.11
CA GLU A 116 -2.70 2.05 0.11
C GLU A 116 -3.59 3.10 0.80
N VAL A 117 -4.15 2.77 1.96
CA VAL A 117 -4.94 3.72 2.76
C VAL A 117 -4.07 4.89 3.25
N ILE A 118 -2.85 4.61 3.68
CA ILE A 118 -1.86 5.64 4.06
C ILE A 118 -1.54 6.55 2.86
N MET A 119 -1.34 5.95 1.67
CA MET A 119 -1.03 6.70 0.45
C MET A 119 -2.15 7.66 0.02
N ILE A 120 -3.42 7.41 0.36
CA ILE A 120 -4.51 8.37 0.12
C ILE A 120 -4.17 9.73 0.76
N ASN A 121 -3.85 9.72 2.04
CA ASN A 121 -3.55 10.95 2.78
C ASN A 121 -2.22 11.58 2.33
N PHE A 122 -1.26 10.77 1.91
CA PHE A 122 -0.02 11.25 1.28
C PHE A 122 -0.30 12.06 0.00
N TYR A 123 -1.07 11.52 -0.94
CA TYR A 123 -1.42 12.23 -2.18
C TYR A 123 -2.29 13.46 -1.92
N LYS A 124 -3.23 13.39 -0.99
CA LYS A 124 -4.04 14.54 -0.57
C LYS A 124 -3.15 15.65 0.00
N ALA A 125 -2.17 15.31 0.82
CA ALA A 125 -1.21 16.29 1.33
C ALA A 125 -0.40 16.95 0.21
N LEU A 126 0.09 16.17 -0.76
CA LEU A 126 0.79 16.73 -1.93
C LEU A 126 -0.13 17.63 -2.77
N ASN A 127 -1.40 17.24 -2.96
CA ASN A 127 -2.38 18.08 -3.66
C ASN A 127 -2.54 19.44 -2.97
N TYR A 128 -2.70 19.45 -1.64
CA TYR A 128 -2.84 20.69 -0.88
C TYR A 128 -1.59 21.55 -0.94
N LEU A 129 -0.39 20.96 -0.97
CA LEU A 129 0.85 21.70 -1.20
C LEU A 129 0.86 22.39 -2.57
N GLN A 130 0.43 21.68 -3.63
CA GLN A 130 0.32 22.24 -4.97
C GLN A 130 -0.73 23.36 -5.05
N LEU A 131 -1.78 23.26 -4.24
CA LEU A 131 -2.81 24.30 -4.08
C LEU A 131 -2.39 25.44 -3.13
N ASN A 132 -1.14 25.43 -2.64
CA ASN A 132 -0.59 26.38 -1.67
C ASN A 132 -1.39 26.44 -0.36
N ASN A 133 -1.98 25.33 0.04
CA ASN A 133 -2.77 25.17 1.28
C ASN A 133 -2.01 24.28 2.28
N MET A 134 -1.09 24.88 3.03
CA MET A 134 -0.24 24.17 3.99
C MET A 134 -1.01 23.62 5.19
N GLU A 135 -2.08 24.30 5.62
CA GLU A 135 -2.88 23.87 6.77
C GLU A 135 -3.56 22.53 6.50
N ASP A 136 -4.26 22.40 5.37
CA ASP A 136 -4.91 21.15 4.99
C ASP A 136 -3.89 20.06 4.65
N ALA A 137 -2.74 20.41 4.08
CA ALA A 137 -1.64 19.46 3.89
C ALA A 137 -1.18 18.84 5.22
N LEU A 138 -1.01 19.66 6.27
CA LEU A 138 -0.66 19.18 7.61
C LEU A 138 -1.76 18.32 8.24
N VAL A 139 -3.03 18.63 7.99
CA VAL A 139 -4.15 17.80 8.45
C VAL A 139 -4.04 16.39 7.85
N GLU A 140 -3.80 16.29 6.56
CA GLU A 140 -3.70 14.98 5.89
C GLU A 140 -2.49 14.17 6.39
N VAL A 141 -1.34 14.80 6.59
CA VAL A 141 -0.17 14.06 7.12
C VAL A 141 -0.38 13.61 8.57
N ARG A 142 -1.09 14.39 9.40
CA ARG A 142 -1.45 13.97 10.75
C ARG A 142 -2.41 12.78 10.75
N LYS A 143 -3.32 12.69 9.79
CA LYS A 143 -4.21 11.52 9.61
C LYS A 143 -3.41 10.24 9.39
N ILE A 144 -2.25 10.29 8.69
CA ILE A 144 -1.38 9.13 8.51
C ILE A 144 -0.99 8.52 9.86
N ASN A 145 -0.52 9.34 10.80
CA ASN A 145 -0.14 8.85 12.13
C ASN A 145 -1.33 8.26 12.90
N ILE A 146 -2.50 8.89 12.81
CA ILE A 146 -3.73 8.38 13.45
C ILE A 146 -4.11 7.02 12.86
N ARG A 147 -4.04 6.86 11.54
CA ARG A 147 -4.35 5.59 10.87
C ARG A 147 -3.37 4.48 11.24
N LEU A 148 -2.08 4.79 11.29
CA LEU A 148 -1.07 3.82 11.73
C LEU A 148 -1.32 3.38 13.17
N GLN A 149 -1.70 4.29 14.06
CA GLN A 149 -2.08 3.94 15.42
C GLN A 149 -3.32 3.04 15.47
N GLN A 150 -4.36 3.36 14.70
CA GLN A 150 -5.56 2.52 14.59
C GLN A 150 -5.26 1.11 14.07
N LEU A 151 -4.32 1.00 13.12
CA LEU A 151 -3.86 -0.30 12.61
C LEU A 151 -3.14 -1.11 13.70
N ASN A 152 -2.29 -0.46 14.50
CA ASN A 152 -1.59 -1.11 15.61
C ASN A 152 -2.57 -1.60 16.69
N ASP A 153 -3.60 -0.82 16.99
CA ASP A 153 -4.63 -1.18 17.98
C ASP A 153 -5.49 -2.37 17.49
N LYS A 154 -5.68 -2.49 16.18
CA LYS A 154 -6.41 -3.61 15.58
C LYS A 154 -5.68 -4.95 15.69
N TYR A 155 -4.36 -4.95 15.81
CA TYR A 155 -3.52 -6.16 15.88
C TYR A 155 -2.67 -6.18 17.15
N PRO A 156 -3.26 -6.22 18.37
CA PRO A 156 -2.52 -6.05 19.64
C PRO A 156 -1.49 -7.16 19.87
N ASP A 157 -1.77 -8.39 19.44
CA ASP A 157 -0.90 -9.55 19.65
C ASP A 157 0.13 -9.76 18.53
N HIS A 158 -0.12 -9.19 17.36
CA HIS A 158 0.73 -9.29 16.17
C HIS A 158 1.04 -7.90 15.66
N LYS A 159 1.95 -7.20 16.34
CA LYS A 159 2.34 -5.84 15.95
C LYS A 159 2.85 -5.85 14.51
N ASN A 160 2.09 -5.18 13.64
CA ASN A 160 2.52 -4.91 12.28
C ASN A 160 3.89 -4.21 12.31
N ARG A 161 4.84 -4.65 11.49
CA ARG A 161 6.16 -4.00 11.35
C ARG A 161 6.06 -2.60 10.76
N TYR A 162 5.00 -2.30 10.05
CA TYR A 162 4.66 -0.97 9.57
C TYR A 162 3.80 -0.24 10.61
N GLN A 163 4.42 0.15 11.73
CA GLN A 163 3.75 0.84 12.85
C GLN A 163 3.86 2.35 12.77
N ARG A 164 4.91 2.83 12.16
CA ARG A 164 5.22 4.24 11.98
C ARG A 164 5.71 4.45 10.56
N ASP A 165 5.39 5.60 10.01
CA ASP A 165 5.82 5.98 8.66
C ASP A 165 6.89 7.08 8.76
N ALA A 166 8.13 6.73 8.43
CA ALA A 166 9.26 7.65 8.48
C ALA A 166 9.14 8.72 7.38
N PHE A 167 8.60 8.35 6.21
CA PHE A 167 8.46 9.29 5.11
C PHE A 167 7.31 10.28 5.35
N ALA A 168 6.22 9.85 5.97
CA ALA A 168 5.15 10.76 6.40
C ALA A 168 5.67 11.80 7.41
N GLN A 169 6.50 11.39 8.38
CA GLN A 169 7.14 12.31 9.32
C GLN A 169 8.11 13.27 8.61
N LEU A 170 8.86 12.78 7.62
CA LEU A 170 9.74 13.62 6.79
C LEU A 170 8.91 14.65 6.01
N LEU A 171 7.81 14.25 5.37
CA LEU A 171 6.90 15.15 4.66
C LEU A 171 6.32 16.23 5.60
N MET A 172 5.90 15.83 6.80
CA MET A 172 5.42 16.76 7.82
C MET A 172 6.51 17.80 8.18
N GLY A 173 7.74 17.34 8.34
CA GLY A 173 8.89 18.22 8.59
C GLY A 173 9.09 19.22 7.46
N LEU A 174 9.04 18.77 6.21
CA LEU A 174 9.17 19.64 5.03
C LEU A 174 8.06 20.69 4.94
N ILE A 175 6.82 20.35 5.31
CA ILE A 175 5.70 21.27 5.29
C ILE A 175 5.85 22.35 6.38
N TYR A 176 6.20 21.98 7.63
CA TYR A 176 6.47 22.93 8.69
C TYR A 176 7.66 23.84 8.36
N ASP A 177 8.70 23.27 7.78
CA ASP A 177 9.89 23.99 7.36
C ASP A 177 9.56 25.04 6.28
N ALA A 178 8.78 24.67 5.27
CA ALA A 178 8.30 25.57 4.25
C ALA A 178 7.41 26.71 4.81
N ALA A 179 6.69 26.44 5.90
CA ALA A 179 5.91 27.42 6.62
C ALA A 179 6.73 28.30 7.57
N GLY A 180 8.04 28.04 7.74
CA GLY A 180 8.92 28.75 8.67
C GLY A 180 8.76 28.32 10.13
N ASP A 181 7.99 27.28 10.41
CA ASP A 181 7.82 26.70 11.75
C ASP A 181 8.94 25.69 12.03
N TYR A 182 10.14 26.21 12.28
CA TYR A 182 11.35 25.38 12.43
C TYR A 182 11.31 24.47 13.66
N ASN A 183 10.60 24.87 14.72
CA ASN A 183 10.48 24.02 15.91
C ASN A 183 9.65 22.77 15.64
N ASN A 184 8.47 22.90 15.02
CA ASN A 184 7.67 21.75 14.63
C ASN A 184 8.33 20.94 13.50
N ALA A 185 9.05 21.62 12.58
CA ALA A 185 9.86 20.93 11.57
C ALA A 185 10.93 20.05 12.22
N PHE A 186 11.68 20.56 13.20
CA PHE A 186 12.66 19.78 13.94
C PHE A 186 12.05 18.55 14.62
N ILE A 187 10.90 18.72 15.29
CA ILE A 187 10.21 17.62 15.96
C ILE A 187 9.83 16.53 14.94
N ALA A 188 9.27 16.91 13.82
CA ALA A 188 8.87 15.98 12.76
C ALA A 188 10.08 15.27 12.13
N TYR A 189 11.14 16.00 11.80
CA TYR A 189 12.38 15.43 11.28
C TYR A 189 13.06 14.48 12.27
N ARG A 190 13.06 14.82 13.56
CA ARG A 190 13.57 13.93 14.62
C ARG A 190 12.76 12.63 14.68
N ASN A 191 11.44 12.72 14.60
CA ASN A 191 10.58 11.54 14.58
C ASN A 191 10.83 10.69 13.33
N ALA A 192 11.00 11.31 12.16
CA ALA A 192 11.39 10.63 10.93
C ALA A 192 12.73 9.90 11.10
N TYR A 193 13.76 10.61 11.56
CA TYR A 193 15.09 10.03 11.76
C TYR A 193 15.06 8.85 12.72
N ASN A 194 14.41 8.99 13.87
CA ASN A 194 14.25 7.90 14.83
C ASN A 194 13.53 6.69 14.21
N THR A 195 12.48 6.92 13.42
CA THR A 195 11.74 5.85 12.76
C THR A 195 12.59 5.15 11.71
N TYR A 196 13.40 5.89 10.93
CA TYR A 196 14.38 5.29 10.02
C TYR A 196 15.39 4.41 10.77
N GLN A 197 15.94 4.88 11.89
CA GLN A 197 16.94 4.14 12.64
C GLN A 197 16.39 2.88 13.33
N THR A 198 15.18 2.94 13.85
CA THR A 198 14.61 1.84 14.65
C THR A 198 13.81 0.86 13.80
N ASP A 199 12.91 1.37 12.94
CA ASP A 199 11.92 0.55 12.25
C ASP A 199 12.36 0.25 10.80
N TYR A 200 12.72 1.30 10.05
CA TYR A 200 12.97 1.18 8.62
C TYR A 200 14.27 0.44 8.31
N LEU A 201 15.34 0.77 9.01
CA LEU A 201 16.61 0.05 8.84
C LEU A 201 16.46 -1.43 9.20
N LYS A 202 15.80 -1.72 10.29
CA LYS A 202 15.62 -3.10 10.78
C LYS A 202 14.65 -3.91 9.93
N ASN A 203 13.49 -3.33 9.60
CA ASN A 203 12.39 -4.08 8.98
C ASN A 203 12.45 -4.05 7.45
N PHE A 204 12.92 -2.96 6.87
CA PHE A 204 12.91 -2.71 5.42
C PHE A 204 14.30 -2.50 4.82
N GLY A 205 15.36 -2.47 5.63
CA GLY A 205 16.73 -2.25 5.17
C GLY A 205 16.98 -0.83 4.64
N LEU A 206 16.13 0.14 5.01
CA LEU A 206 16.14 1.51 4.49
C LEU A 206 16.67 2.48 5.54
N ALA A 207 17.83 3.09 5.25
CA ALA A 207 18.45 4.10 6.10
C ALA A 207 17.82 5.49 5.87
N ALA A 208 18.01 6.38 6.85
CA ALA A 208 17.60 7.78 6.73
C ALA A 208 18.31 8.48 5.57
N PRO A 209 17.61 9.25 4.73
CA PRO A 209 18.26 10.08 3.70
C PRO A 209 19.24 11.07 4.31
N GLU A 210 20.36 11.31 3.64
CA GLU A 210 21.39 12.24 4.13
C GLU A 210 20.87 13.68 4.25
N GLN A 211 19.91 14.07 3.40
CA GLN A 211 19.30 15.39 3.50
C GLN A 211 18.55 15.57 4.83
N LEU A 212 17.89 14.53 5.35
CA LEU A 212 17.20 14.58 6.64
C LEU A 212 18.15 14.93 7.79
N LYS A 213 19.38 14.42 7.78
CA LYS A 213 20.39 14.77 8.80
C LYS A 213 20.78 16.24 8.74
N LYS A 214 20.91 16.79 7.53
CA LYS A 214 21.20 18.22 7.33
C LYS A 214 20.03 19.09 7.80
N ASP A 215 18.79 18.68 7.50
CA ASP A 215 17.59 19.40 7.92
C ASP A 215 17.40 19.36 9.44
N LEU A 216 17.76 18.26 10.11
CA LEU A 216 17.80 18.17 11.56
C LEU A 216 18.78 19.16 12.18
N LEU A 217 20.01 19.22 11.69
CA LEU A 217 21.01 20.16 12.19
C LEU A 217 20.56 21.61 11.98
N ARG A 218 20.05 21.91 10.79
CA ARG A 218 19.59 23.24 10.42
C ARG A 218 18.41 23.72 11.28
N THR A 219 17.38 22.87 11.42
CA THR A 219 16.18 23.23 12.17
C THR A 219 16.44 23.28 13.68
N ALA A 220 17.31 22.43 14.22
CA ALA A 220 17.77 22.54 15.61
C ALA A 220 18.45 23.89 15.87
N TYR A 221 19.34 24.32 14.96
CA TYR A 221 19.99 25.62 15.05
C TYR A 221 18.98 26.78 14.98
N GLN A 222 18.08 26.75 13.98
CA GLN A 222 17.07 27.80 13.78
C GLN A 222 16.08 27.92 14.93
N SER A 223 15.81 26.81 15.62
CA SER A 223 14.93 26.77 16.80
C SER A 223 15.67 27.07 18.12
N GLY A 224 16.99 27.31 18.10
CA GLY A 224 17.78 27.58 19.30
C GLY A 224 17.97 26.35 20.20
N LEU A 225 17.80 25.13 19.68
CA LEU A 225 17.92 23.87 20.42
C LEU A 225 19.38 23.43 20.49
N THR A 226 20.16 24.14 21.30
CA THR A 226 21.64 24.01 21.35
C THR A 226 22.11 22.64 21.84
N GLN A 227 21.40 22.01 22.77
CA GLN A 227 21.76 20.69 23.29
C GLN A 227 21.51 19.60 22.24
N GLU A 228 20.34 19.63 21.59
CA GLU A 228 19.98 18.74 20.52
C GLU A 228 20.93 18.88 19.32
N LEU A 229 21.24 20.12 18.94
CA LEU A 229 22.21 20.39 17.88
C LEU A 229 23.57 19.75 18.20
N ALA A 230 24.11 19.99 19.39
CA ALA A 230 25.38 19.41 19.79
C ALA A 230 25.36 17.87 19.83
N GLY A 231 24.23 17.30 20.23
CA GLY A 231 23.99 15.85 20.20
C GLY A 231 24.06 15.27 18.79
N TYR A 232 23.32 15.85 17.85
CA TYR A 232 23.33 15.39 16.45
C TYR A 232 24.63 15.70 15.71
N GLU A 233 25.32 16.82 16.01
CA GLU A 233 26.64 17.08 15.47
C GLU A 233 27.65 15.97 15.86
N LYS A 234 27.58 15.52 17.11
CA LYS A 234 28.42 14.41 17.59
C LYS A 234 28.05 13.09 16.94
N GLU A 235 26.73 12.80 16.84
CA GLU A 235 26.20 11.57 16.25
C GLU A 235 26.55 11.45 14.77
N PHE A 236 26.36 12.54 14.01
CA PHE A 236 26.63 12.58 12.56
C PHE A 236 28.11 12.86 12.25
N GLN A 237 28.94 13.13 13.26
CA GLN A 237 30.34 13.55 13.10
C GLN A 237 30.49 14.76 12.15
N GLN A 238 29.51 15.65 12.17
CA GLN A 238 29.41 16.82 11.29
C GLN A 238 29.03 18.06 12.09
N LYS A 239 29.84 19.11 11.97
CA LYS A 239 29.55 20.42 12.54
C LYS A 239 28.58 21.18 11.62
N TYR A 240 27.54 21.76 12.21
CA TYR A 240 26.64 22.65 11.46
C TYR A 240 27.31 24.04 11.32
N THR A 241 27.36 24.49 10.08
CA THR A 241 27.82 25.86 9.78
C THR A 241 26.59 26.62 9.22
N PRO A 242 26.12 27.66 9.93
CA PRO A 242 25.02 28.46 9.43
C PRO A 242 25.37 29.08 8.07
N ALA A 243 24.51 28.89 7.11
CA ALA A 243 24.58 29.54 5.82
C ALA A 243 23.31 30.41 5.64
N PRO A 244 23.41 31.59 5.00
CA PRO A 244 22.24 32.34 4.63
C PRO A 244 21.31 31.48 3.76
N LEU A 245 20.01 31.57 3.98
CA LEU A 245 19.04 30.93 3.11
C LEU A 245 19.25 31.40 1.66
N PRO A 246 19.21 30.50 0.69
CA PRO A 246 19.36 30.89 -0.72
C PRO A 246 18.33 31.94 -1.09
N ALA A 247 18.75 33.04 -1.68
CA ALA A 247 17.86 34.13 -2.10
C ALA A 247 16.78 33.66 -3.08
N ASN A 248 17.05 32.56 -3.80
CA ASN A 248 16.17 32.00 -4.85
C ASN A 248 15.27 30.86 -4.35
N GLY A 249 15.18 30.65 -3.03
CA GLY A 249 14.34 29.61 -2.44
C GLY A 249 14.98 28.22 -2.38
N GLN A 250 14.15 27.22 -2.09
CA GLN A 250 14.52 25.81 -1.97
C GLN A 250 13.62 24.97 -2.87
N LEU A 251 14.17 23.90 -3.43
CA LEU A 251 13.43 22.90 -4.23
C LEU A 251 13.35 21.59 -3.45
N VAL A 252 12.14 21.11 -3.25
CA VAL A 252 11.88 19.72 -2.80
C VAL A 252 11.39 18.93 -4.01
N PHE A 253 12.05 17.81 -4.30
CA PHE A 253 11.73 16.97 -5.44
C PHE A 253 11.40 15.57 -4.99
N PHE A 254 10.18 15.11 -5.30
CA PHE A 254 9.73 13.74 -5.09
C PHE A 254 9.72 12.98 -6.42
N TRP A 255 10.38 11.85 -6.44
CA TRP A 255 10.38 10.94 -7.58
C TRP A 255 9.59 9.68 -7.26
N LEU A 256 8.43 9.54 -7.89
CA LEU A 256 7.59 8.36 -7.84
C LEU A 256 8.13 7.31 -8.82
N ASN A 257 8.99 6.42 -8.35
CA ASN A 257 9.74 5.50 -9.20
C ASN A 257 9.06 4.14 -9.32
N GLY A 258 8.26 3.98 -10.35
CA GLY A 258 7.62 2.73 -10.72
C GLY A 258 6.32 2.46 -9.95
N PHE A 259 5.88 1.22 -10.02
CA PHE A 259 4.65 0.77 -9.38
C PHE A 259 4.94 -0.01 -8.10
N GLY A 260 4.03 0.02 -7.14
CA GLY A 260 4.00 -0.92 -6.03
C GLY A 260 3.78 -2.37 -6.51
N PRO A 261 3.88 -3.37 -5.63
CA PRO A 261 3.81 -4.77 -6.02
C PRO A 261 2.40 -5.18 -6.45
N VAL A 262 2.31 -6.26 -7.21
CA VAL A 262 1.02 -6.86 -7.61
C VAL A 262 0.70 -8.00 -6.64
N LYS A 263 -0.55 -8.05 -6.18
CA LYS A 263 -1.05 -9.20 -5.42
C LYS A 263 -1.29 -10.36 -6.39
N ALA A 264 -0.66 -11.47 -6.12
CA ALA A 264 -0.79 -12.72 -6.84
C ALA A 264 -1.17 -13.84 -5.84
N GLU A 265 -1.34 -15.04 -6.34
CA GLU A 265 -1.67 -16.20 -5.52
C GLU A 265 -0.53 -17.21 -5.59
N TRP A 266 -0.30 -17.93 -4.50
CA TRP A 266 0.42 -19.18 -4.51
C TRP A 266 -0.41 -20.22 -3.76
N GLY A 267 -0.43 -21.44 -4.23
CA GLY A 267 -1.25 -22.49 -3.65
C GLY A 267 -0.40 -23.66 -3.19
N ILE A 268 -0.71 -24.16 -2.01
CA ILE A 268 -0.18 -25.42 -1.50
C ILE A 268 -1.26 -26.47 -1.70
N THR A 269 -0.91 -27.55 -2.39
CA THR A 269 -1.80 -28.69 -2.59
C THR A 269 -1.51 -29.73 -1.52
N PHE A 270 -2.53 -30.11 -0.77
CA PHE A 270 -2.47 -31.15 0.24
C PHE A 270 -3.22 -32.37 -0.27
N THR A 271 -2.62 -33.54 -0.17
CA THR A 271 -3.24 -34.81 -0.46
C THR A 271 -3.78 -35.42 0.82
N LYS A 272 -4.96 -35.99 0.76
CA LYS A 272 -5.58 -36.69 1.88
C LYS A 272 -4.78 -37.94 2.25
N ILE A 273 -4.49 -38.05 3.53
CA ILE A 273 -4.02 -39.30 4.14
C ILE A 273 -5.12 -39.76 5.09
N ASP A 274 -5.78 -40.86 4.80
CA ASP A 274 -6.82 -41.43 5.66
C ASP A 274 -6.17 -42.16 6.84
N LYS A 275 -6.47 -41.69 8.06
CA LYS A 275 -5.96 -42.32 9.29
C LYS A 275 -7.02 -43.09 10.09
N GLY A 276 -8.29 -43.13 9.61
CA GLY A 276 -9.38 -43.71 10.38
C GLY A 276 -9.76 -42.83 11.60
N ASP A 277 -10.78 -43.22 12.35
CA ASP A 277 -11.20 -42.60 13.64
C ASP A 277 -11.64 -41.15 13.61
N GLY A 278 -12.26 -40.68 12.50
CA GLY A 278 -12.87 -39.33 12.45
C GLY A 278 -11.87 -38.19 12.29
N VAL A 279 -10.65 -38.48 11.87
CA VAL A 279 -9.61 -37.51 11.53
C VAL A 279 -9.21 -37.68 10.08
N ILE A 280 -9.41 -36.62 9.28
CA ILE A 280 -8.80 -36.53 7.95
C ILE A 280 -7.50 -35.74 8.10
N VAL A 281 -6.44 -36.25 7.58
CA VAL A 281 -5.14 -35.57 7.54
C VAL A 281 -4.83 -35.23 6.10
N PHE A 282 -4.58 -33.96 5.86
CA PHE A 282 -4.07 -33.46 4.59
C PHE A 282 -2.57 -33.22 4.71
N HIS A 283 -1.80 -33.77 3.81
CA HIS A 283 -0.33 -33.70 3.79
C HIS A 283 0.19 -33.11 2.48
N ASN A 284 1.20 -32.26 2.59
CA ASN A 284 2.01 -31.82 1.45
C ASN A 284 3.42 -32.39 1.61
N GLU A 285 3.82 -33.28 0.71
CA GLU A 285 5.13 -33.97 0.74
C GLU A 285 6.30 -33.01 0.52
N GLU A 286 6.14 -32.04 -0.40
CA GLU A 286 7.19 -31.11 -0.81
C GLU A 286 7.62 -30.19 0.34
N LEU A 287 6.66 -29.73 1.14
CA LEU A 287 6.88 -28.81 2.25
C LEU A 287 6.90 -29.50 3.62
N GLY A 288 6.62 -30.80 3.68
CA GLY A 288 6.51 -31.55 4.94
C GLY A 288 5.37 -31.07 5.84
N LEU A 289 4.39 -30.33 5.29
CA LEU A 289 3.30 -29.75 6.04
C LEU A 289 2.16 -30.75 6.21
N THR A 290 1.63 -30.87 7.42
CA THR A 290 0.51 -31.74 7.74
C THR A 290 -0.60 -30.93 8.38
N PHE A 291 -1.81 -31.03 7.84
CA PHE A 291 -3.00 -30.34 8.32
C PHE A 291 -4.06 -31.35 8.73
N PRO A 292 -4.24 -31.64 10.05
CA PRO A 292 -5.30 -32.52 10.53
C PRO A 292 -6.64 -31.76 10.57
N PHE A 293 -7.67 -32.37 10.01
CA PHE A 293 -9.04 -31.90 10.07
C PHE A 293 -9.85 -32.85 10.97
N PHE A 294 -10.39 -32.31 12.06
CA PHE A 294 -11.19 -33.08 13.01
C PHE A 294 -12.67 -32.84 12.72
N TRP A 295 -13.40 -33.87 12.32
CA TRP A 295 -14.85 -33.81 12.28
C TRP A 295 -15.43 -34.31 13.61
N GLY A 296 -15.76 -33.38 14.47
CA GLY A 296 -16.47 -33.71 15.71
C GLY A 296 -17.99 -33.93 15.45
N ASN A 297 -18.74 -34.09 16.55
CA ASN A 297 -20.19 -34.36 16.52
C ASN A 297 -21.06 -33.24 15.92
N GLY A 298 -20.48 -32.12 15.47
CA GLY A 298 -21.19 -30.99 14.89
C GLY A 298 -21.47 -31.06 13.37
N TYR A 299 -20.95 -32.09 12.67
CA TYR A 299 -21.16 -32.23 11.22
C TYR A 299 -22.25 -33.26 10.92
N SER A 300 -23.14 -32.91 9.97
CA SER A 300 -24.16 -33.85 9.52
C SER A 300 -23.53 -35.03 8.76
N GLU A 301 -24.26 -36.14 8.64
CA GLU A 301 -23.79 -37.33 7.89
C GLU A 301 -23.49 -36.99 6.41
N ASN A 302 -24.27 -36.09 5.80
CA ASN A 302 -24.03 -35.60 4.45
C ASN A 302 -22.73 -34.80 4.34
N ASP A 303 -22.42 -33.95 5.35
CA ASP A 303 -21.18 -33.19 5.37
C ASP A 303 -19.97 -34.10 5.52
N ARG A 304 -20.09 -35.14 6.34
CA ARG A 304 -19.05 -36.17 6.54
C ARG A 304 -18.77 -36.94 5.24
N ASN A 305 -19.82 -37.36 4.54
CA ASN A 305 -19.67 -38.03 3.26
C ASN A 305 -19.08 -37.13 2.19
N SER A 306 -19.40 -35.85 2.18
CA SER A 306 -18.84 -34.88 1.26
C SER A 306 -17.34 -34.65 1.53
N LEU A 307 -16.95 -34.50 2.79
CA LEU A 307 -15.54 -34.36 3.22
C LEU A 307 -14.73 -35.65 2.99
N ALA A 308 -15.36 -36.83 3.18
CA ALA A 308 -14.72 -38.10 2.93
C ALA A 308 -14.30 -38.31 1.44
N ASN A 309 -15.03 -37.68 0.51
CA ASN A 309 -14.76 -37.73 -0.92
C ASN A 309 -13.74 -36.66 -1.41
N ILE A 310 -13.22 -35.83 -0.51
CA ILE A 310 -12.18 -34.86 -0.87
C ILE A 310 -10.81 -35.53 -0.77
N ASP A 311 -10.18 -35.85 -1.90
CA ASP A 311 -8.84 -36.43 -1.93
C ASP A 311 -7.72 -35.41 -1.91
N VAL A 312 -8.03 -34.20 -2.40
CA VAL A 312 -7.05 -33.11 -2.54
C VAL A 312 -7.67 -31.78 -2.09
N VAL A 313 -6.97 -31.07 -1.24
CA VAL A 313 -7.31 -29.69 -0.84
C VAL A 313 -6.20 -28.75 -1.30
N ARG A 314 -6.56 -27.70 -2.02
CA ARG A 314 -5.65 -26.62 -2.36
C ARG A 314 -5.92 -25.44 -1.47
N VAL A 315 -4.95 -25.07 -0.64
CA VAL A 315 -4.98 -23.84 0.16
C VAL A 315 -4.23 -22.76 -0.60
N VAL A 316 -4.92 -21.65 -0.87
CA VAL A 316 -4.38 -20.54 -1.64
C VAL A 316 -4.03 -19.41 -0.69
N PHE A 317 -2.79 -18.95 -0.76
CA PHE A 317 -2.27 -17.83 0.00
C PHE A 317 -1.99 -16.66 -0.92
N PRO A 318 -2.24 -15.43 -0.48
CA PRO A 318 -1.80 -14.26 -1.21
C PRO A 318 -0.27 -14.16 -1.15
N LYS A 319 0.33 -13.68 -2.24
CA LYS A 319 1.72 -13.25 -2.30
C LYS A 319 1.80 -11.92 -3.05
N TYR A 320 2.83 -11.13 -2.77
CA TYR A 320 3.17 -10.01 -3.64
C TYR A 320 4.25 -10.40 -4.64
N VAL A 321 4.16 -9.82 -5.82
CA VAL A 321 5.17 -9.91 -6.87
C VAL A 321 5.61 -8.51 -7.21
N GLU A 322 6.92 -8.24 -7.07
CA GLU A 322 7.49 -6.95 -7.41
C GLU A 322 7.39 -6.72 -8.93
N ARG A 323 7.02 -5.50 -9.30
CA ARG A 323 7.05 -5.08 -10.70
C ARG A 323 8.41 -4.48 -11.03
N PRO A 324 8.94 -4.71 -12.25
CA PRO A 324 10.21 -4.15 -12.64
C PRO A 324 10.22 -2.63 -12.49
N ARG A 325 11.26 -2.10 -11.87
CA ARG A 325 11.53 -0.65 -11.82
C ARG A 325 12.40 -0.29 -13.03
N PRO A 326 11.95 0.62 -13.89
CA PRO A 326 12.69 0.94 -15.12
C PRO A 326 14.00 1.68 -14.82
N PHE A 327 14.06 2.38 -13.68
CA PHE A 327 15.22 3.17 -13.29
C PHE A 327 15.67 2.80 -11.87
N THR A 328 16.97 2.65 -11.68
CA THR A 328 17.58 2.33 -10.37
C THR A 328 18.15 3.56 -9.68
N GLN A 329 18.37 4.65 -10.41
CA GLN A 329 18.98 5.87 -9.90
C GLN A 329 18.41 7.09 -10.64
N GLY A 330 18.22 8.18 -9.90
CA GLY A 330 17.89 9.50 -10.43
C GLY A 330 18.93 10.54 -9.98
N VAL A 331 19.21 11.51 -10.83
CA VAL A 331 20.12 12.62 -10.55
C VAL A 331 19.48 13.91 -10.99
N ILE A 332 19.50 14.92 -10.12
CA ILE A 332 19.14 16.30 -10.45
C ILE A 332 20.42 17.10 -10.63
N SER A 333 20.57 17.75 -11.80
CA SER A 333 21.67 18.65 -12.08
C SER A 333 21.21 20.10 -11.95
N TYR A 334 21.85 20.85 -11.08
CA TYR A 334 21.56 22.26 -10.86
C TYR A 334 22.85 23.04 -10.58
N ASP A 335 23.06 24.14 -11.24
CA ASP A 335 24.24 25.03 -11.11
C ASP A 335 25.58 24.26 -11.16
N GLY A 336 25.71 23.37 -12.15
CA GLY A 336 26.90 22.54 -12.36
C GLY A 336 27.16 21.47 -11.30
N LYS A 337 26.24 21.28 -10.36
CA LYS A 337 26.29 20.24 -9.33
C LYS A 337 25.26 19.16 -9.58
N ASN A 338 25.63 17.93 -9.27
CA ASN A 338 24.76 16.76 -9.38
C ASN A 338 24.31 16.32 -7.97
N TYR A 339 23.01 16.12 -7.83
CA TYR A 339 22.35 15.66 -6.62
C TYR A 339 21.72 14.30 -6.91
N THR A 340 22.29 13.25 -6.36
CA THR A 340 21.72 11.90 -6.47
C THR A 340 20.50 11.78 -5.57
N LEU A 341 19.40 11.32 -6.14
CA LEU A 341 18.18 11.04 -5.39
C LEU A 341 18.39 9.82 -4.50
N GLN A 342 17.96 9.93 -3.25
CA GLN A 342 17.99 8.85 -2.29
C GLN A 342 16.58 8.30 -2.08
N MET A 343 16.48 6.98 -1.91
CA MET A 343 15.21 6.34 -1.57
C MET A 343 14.77 6.78 -0.19
N ALA A 344 13.57 7.35 -0.11
CA ALA A 344 12.97 7.76 1.15
C ALA A 344 11.92 6.75 1.63
N GLU A 345 11.32 5.99 0.69
CA GLU A 345 10.35 4.95 1.01
C GLU A 345 10.40 3.82 0.00
N ASP A 346 10.18 2.58 0.46
CA ASP A 346 10.05 1.38 -0.38
C ASP A 346 8.72 0.68 -0.09
N ILE A 347 7.71 1.01 -0.90
CA ILE A 347 6.36 0.44 -0.79
C ILE A 347 6.38 -1.09 -1.01
N ASN A 348 7.30 -1.61 -1.85
CA ASN A 348 7.41 -3.05 -2.05
C ASN A 348 7.81 -3.75 -0.73
N GLN A 349 8.84 -3.23 -0.04
CA GLN A 349 9.28 -3.80 1.23
C GLN A 349 8.20 -3.70 2.32
N ILE A 350 7.50 -2.58 2.39
CA ILE A 350 6.37 -2.39 3.31
C ILE A 350 5.29 -3.43 3.02
N ALA A 351 4.86 -3.59 1.77
CA ALA A 351 3.84 -4.54 1.36
C ALA A 351 4.25 -5.99 1.67
N PHE A 352 5.47 -6.39 1.33
CA PHE A 352 5.97 -7.75 1.59
C PHE A 352 6.00 -8.06 3.09
N LYS A 353 6.48 -7.14 3.91
CA LYS A 353 6.57 -7.35 5.37
C LYS A 353 5.20 -7.37 6.02
N THR A 354 4.30 -6.47 5.63
CA THR A 354 2.92 -6.43 6.13
C THR A 354 2.17 -7.73 5.80
N LEU A 355 2.31 -8.25 4.58
CA LEU A 355 1.70 -9.52 4.21
C LEU A 355 2.27 -10.70 5.00
N HIS A 356 3.59 -10.73 5.20
CA HIS A 356 4.25 -11.76 6.00
C HIS A 356 3.71 -11.78 7.43
N ASP A 357 3.57 -10.61 8.06
CA ASP A 357 3.04 -10.48 9.42
C ASP A 357 1.58 -10.98 9.51
N HIS A 358 0.75 -10.69 8.49
CA HIS A 358 -0.62 -11.19 8.42
C HIS A 358 -0.69 -12.71 8.25
N VAL A 359 0.15 -13.30 7.40
CA VAL A 359 0.19 -14.74 7.16
C VAL A 359 0.71 -15.48 8.38
N GLU A 360 1.76 -15.00 9.04
CA GLU A 360 2.25 -15.55 10.30
C GLU A 360 1.15 -15.55 11.39
N GLY A 361 0.41 -14.45 11.51
CA GLY A 361 -0.72 -14.34 12.45
C GLY A 361 -1.80 -15.39 12.19
N ILE A 362 -2.18 -15.59 10.92
CA ILE A 362 -3.17 -16.61 10.53
C ILE A 362 -2.67 -18.01 10.87
N ILE A 363 -1.42 -18.33 10.58
CA ILE A 363 -0.82 -19.66 10.86
C ILE A 363 -0.74 -19.89 12.37
N GLN A 364 -0.30 -18.90 13.15
CA GLN A 364 -0.22 -19.00 14.61
C GLN A 364 -1.60 -19.19 15.24
N PHE A 365 -2.62 -18.46 14.77
CA PHE A 365 -4.01 -18.62 15.24
C PHE A 365 -4.56 -20.02 14.92
N ALA A 366 -4.30 -20.53 13.71
CA ALA A 366 -4.70 -21.86 13.31
C ALA A 366 -4.00 -22.98 14.13
N VAL A 367 -2.78 -22.72 14.61
CA VAL A 367 -2.01 -23.64 15.47
C VAL A 367 -2.41 -23.50 16.96
N ALA A 368 -2.62 -22.26 17.44
CA ALA A 368 -2.97 -21.97 18.85
C ALA A 368 -4.42 -22.34 19.21
N GLY A 369 -5.34 -22.35 18.25
CA GLY A 369 -6.73 -22.80 18.45
C GLY A 369 -6.87 -24.29 18.82
N ARG A 370 -5.80 -24.95 19.28
CA ARG A 370 -5.73 -26.34 19.72
C ARG A 370 -5.71 -26.53 21.25
N HIS A 371 -5.96 -25.48 22.02
CA HIS A 371 -6.02 -25.60 23.49
C HIS A 371 -7.38 -25.19 24.05
#